data_630b097ee58e24b197eca4ccfb23bb0c
#
_entry.id   630b097ee58e24b197eca4ccfb23bb0c
#
_cell.length_a   1.000
_cell.length_b   1.000
_cell.length_c   1.000
_cell.angle_alpha   90.00
_cell.angle_beta   90.00
_cell.angle_gamma   90.00
#
_symmetry.space_group_name_H-M   'P 1'
#
loop_
_entity.id
_entity.type
_entity.pdbx_description
1 polymer ?
#
loop_
_entity_poly.entity_id
_entity_poly.type
_entity_poly.pdbx_seq_one_letter_code
_entity_poly.pdbx_strand_id
1 'polypeptide(L)'
;MNVPVIAGNCVTYEVAKLLMNAGVAGLMVGIGPGAACTSRGVLGIGIPQATAIADCSSARDDYFKESGRYIPIIGDGGIVTGGDICKCLACGADAVMIGSPIAKSSNAPGKGFHWGMATPSPILPRGTRIEVGSTGSLERIIKGPALLD
;
A
#
# COMPACT_ATOMS: atom_id res chain seq x y z
N MET A 1 5.78 -14.57 20.63
CA MET A 1 6.82 -13.76 19.97
C MET A 1 6.65 -12.33 20.47
N ASN A 2 7.69 -11.70 21.02
CA ASN A 2 7.60 -10.32 21.57
C ASN A 2 7.93 -9.24 20.50
N VAL A 3 7.65 -9.54 19.22
CA VAL A 3 7.90 -8.62 18.12
C VAL A 3 6.55 -8.23 17.53
N PRO A 4 6.25 -6.94 17.33
CA PRO A 4 5.04 -6.50 16.67
C PRO A 4 5.02 -7.00 15.21
N VAL A 5 3.89 -7.56 14.79
CA VAL A 5 3.70 -8.11 13.44
C VAL A 5 2.64 -7.29 12.72
N ILE A 6 3.00 -6.74 11.55
CA ILE A 6 2.05 -6.17 10.59
C ILE A 6 1.68 -7.29 9.62
N ALA A 7 0.38 -7.53 9.44
CA ALA A 7 -0.11 -8.59 8.57
C ALA A 7 -1.03 -8.04 7.46
N GLY A 8 -1.21 -8.78 6.43
CA GLY A 8 -2.06 -8.46 5.29
C GLY A 8 -1.71 -9.33 4.06
N ASN A 9 -2.21 -8.99 2.93
CA ASN A 9 -3.15 -7.88 2.70
C ASN A 9 -4.59 -8.39 2.84
N CYS A 10 -5.44 -7.55 3.37
CA CYS A 10 -6.88 -7.78 3.48
C CYS A 10 -7.65 -6.63 2.80
N VAL A 11 -8.95 -6.83 2.57
CA VAL A 11 -9.79 -5.85 1.87
C VAL A 11 -11.23 -5.82 2.37
N THR A 12 -11.59 -6.61 3.38
CA THR A 12 -12.95 -6.67 3.94
C THR A 12 -12.94 -6.51 5.44
N TYR A 13 -14.07 -6.05 5.97
CA TYR A 13 -14.31 -5.90 7.41
C TYR A 13 -14.05 -7.21 8.18
N GLU A 14 -14.57 -8.33 7.68
CA GLU A 14 -14.50 -9.62 8.38
C GLU A 14 -13.06 -10.12 8.50
N VAL A 15 -12.29 -10.04 7.41
CA VAL A 15 -10.88 -10.48 7.42
C VAL A 15 -10.03 -9.54 8.27
N ALA A 16 -10.27 -8.23 8.23
CA ALA A 16 -9.60 -7.28 9.09
C ALA A 16 -9.85 -7.59 10.57
N LYS A 17 -11.11 -7.82 10.96
CA LYS A 17 -11.50 -8.18 12.33
C LYS A 17 -10.85 -9.48 12.79
N LEU A 18 -10.80 -10.49 11.90
CA LEU A 18 -10.17 -11.79 12.19
C LEU A 18 -8.66 -11.62 12.46
N LEU A 19 -7.96 -10.84 11.66
CA LEU A 19 -6.53 -10.57 11.85
C LEU A 19 -6.26 -9.76 13.13
N MET A 20 -7.09 -8.77 13.45
CA MET A 20 -6.98 -8.02 14.71
C MET A 20 -7.16 -8.92 15.92
N ASN A 21 -8.13 -9.84 15.89
CA ASN A 21 -8.36 -10.85 16.93
C ASN A 21 -7.19 -11.82 17.07
N ALA A 22 -6.46 -12.11 15.98
CA ALA A 22 -5.25 -12.90 16.01
C ALA A 22 -4.05 -12.17 16.64
N GLY A 23 -4.19 -10.88 16.97
CA GLY A 23 -3.20 -10.13 17.74
C GLY A 23 -2.15 -9.39 16.91
N VAL A 24 -2.44 -9.07 15.66
CA VAL A 24 -1.53 -8.25 14.82
C VAL A 24 -1.34 -6.84 15.41
N ALA A 25 -0.23 -6.21 15.06
CA ALA A 25 0.11 -4.84 15.46
C ALA A 25 -0.23 -3.79 14.39
N GLY A 26 -0.60 -4.20 13.21
CA GLY A 26 -1.06 -3.35 12.10
C GLY A 26 -1.56 -4.18 10.94
N LEU A 27 -2.36 -3.57 10.07
CA LEU A 27 -2.92 -4.21 8.87
C LEU A 27 -2.48 -3.51 7.60
N MET A 28 -2.05 -4.28 6.60
CA MET A 28 -1.88 -3.82 5.23
C MET A 28 -3.16 -4.11 4.44
N VAL A 29 -3.72 -3.05 3.84
CA VAL A 29 -5.01 -3.09 3.16
C VAL A 29 -4.85 -2.80 1.67
N GLY A 30 -5.31 -3.73 0.86
CA GLY A 30 -5.30 -3.64 -0.61
C GLY A 30 -4.85 -4.93 -1.27
N ILE A 31 -5.62 -5.38 -2.27
CA ILE A 31 -5.27 -6.54 -3.11
C ILE A 31 -5.26 -6.08 -4.55
N GLY A 32 -4.06 -6.07 -5.14
CA GLY A 32 -3.83 -5.81 -6.54
C GLY A 32 -3.91 -4.35 -7.02
N PRO A 33 -3.92 -3.29 -6.17
CA PRO A 33 -3.99 -1.92 -6.68
C PRO A 33 -2.64 -1.39 -7.18
N GLY A 34 -1.53 -2.04 -6.85
CA GLY A 34 -0.19 -1.61 -7.23
C GLY A 34 0.06 -1.72 -8.75
N ALA A 35 0.82 -0.78 -9.30
CA ALA A 35 1.10 -0.73 -10.75
C ALA A 35 1.81 -1.99 -11.29
N ALA A 36 2.68 -2.61 -10.48
CA ALA A 36 3.39 -3.84 -10.85
C ALA A 36 2.62 -5.12 -10.46
N CYS A 37 1.44 -4.99 -9.84
CA CYS A 37 0.65 -6.14 -9.43
C CYS A 37 -0.18 -6.69 -10.59
N THR A 38 -0.15 -8.00 -10.79
CA THR A 38 -0.90 -8.71 -11.85
C THR A 38 -2.17 -9.39 -11.33
N SER A 39 -2.43 -9.37 -10.02
CA SER A 39 -3.53 -10.11 -9.40
C SER A 39 -4.88 -9.77 -10.01
N ARG A 40 -5.20 -8.51 -10.21
CA ARG A 40 -6.49 -8.08 -10.79
C ARG A 40 -6.65 -8.53 -12.24
N GLY A 41 -5.59 -8.43 -13.04
CA GLY A 41 -5.61 -8.82 -14.45
C GLY A 41 -5.63 -10.33 -14.67
N VAL A 42 -4.96 -11.10 -13.81
CA VAL A 42 -4.81 -12.56 -13.96
C VAL A 42 -5.94 -13.31 -13.26
N LEU A 43 -6.27 -12.91 -12.03
CA LEU A 43 -7.26 -13.61 -11.22
C LEU A 43 -8.67 -12.99 -11.31
N GLY A 44 -8.80 -11.78 -11.85
CA GLY A 44 -10.07 -11.07 -11.93
C GLY A 44 -10.64 -10.65 -10.57
N ILE A 45 -9.82 -10.64 -9.52
CA ILE A 45 -10.22 -10.26 -8.16
C ILE A 45 -9.64 -8.91 -7.77
N GLY A 46 -10.39 -8.18 -6.96
CA GLY A 46 -9.96 -6.90 -6.39
C GLY A 46 -11.14 -6.11 -5.84
N ILE A 47 -10.83 -5.21 -4.91
CA ILE A 47 -11.80 -4.25 -4.36
C ILE A 47 -11.21 -2.85 -4.59
N PRO A 48 -12.03 -1.84 -4.93
CA PRO A 48 -11.58 -0.45 -5.00
C PRO A 48 -10.91 -0.04 -3.68
N GLN A 49 -9.74 0.59 -3.75
CA GLN A 49 -8.90 0.83 -2.58
C GLN A 49 -9.60 1.68 -1.51
N ALA A 50 -10.37 2.69 -1.91
CA ALA A 50 -11.14 3.52 -0.99
C ALA A 50 -12.17 2.69 -0.20
N THR A 51 -12.88 1.78 -0.87
CA THR A 51 -13.83 0.86 -0.23
C THR A 51 -13.12 -0.08 0.74
N ALA A 52 -12.03 -0.71 0.31
CA ALA A 52 -11.26 -1.62 1.17
C ALA A 52 -10.75 -0.93 2.44
N ILE A 53 -10.24 0.31 2.32
CA ILE A 53 -9.77 1.08 3.48
C ILE A 53 -10.94 1.42 4.40
N ALA A 54 -12.07 1.88 3.86
CA ALA A 54 -13.24 2.23 4.66
C ALA A 54 -13.78 1.02 5.44
N ASP A 55 -13.89 -0.14 4.80
CA ASP A 55 -14.34 -1.37 5.44
C ASP A 55 -13.39 -1.81 6.56
N CYS A 56 -12.08 -1.84 6.28
CA CYS A 56 -11.08 -2.25 7.27
C CYS A 56 -10.95 -1.24 8.43
N SER A 57 -11.13 0.05 8.16
CA SER A 57 -11.11 1.07 9.21
C SER A 57 -12.35 1.00 10.10
N SER A 58 -13.52 0.68 9.54
CA SER A 58 -14.72 0.37 10.35
C SER A 58 -14.48 -0.81 11.28
N ALA A 59 -13.84 -1.87 10.78
CA ALA A 59 -13.47 -3.03 11.60
C ALA A 59 -12.52 -2.65 12.75
N ARG A 60 -11.53 -1.79 12.48
CA ARG A 60 -10.61 -1.24 13.50
C ARG A 60 -11.36 -0.46 14.57
N ASP A 61 -12.28 0.41 14.16
CA ASP A 61 -13.01 1.26 15.10
C ASP A 61 -13.89 0.43 16.03
N ASP A 62 -14.53 -0.61 15.51
CA ASP A 62 -15.31 -1.53 16.33
C ASP A 62 -14.42 -2.42 17.20
N TYR A 63 -13.29 -2.90 16.68
CA TYR A 63 -12.30 -3.63 17.47
C TYR A 63 -11.73 -2.78 18.62
N PHE A 64 -11.46 -1.50 18.35
CA PHE A 64 -10.99 -0.56 19.37
C PHE A 64 -12.02 -0.35 20.49
N LYS A 65 -13.30 -0.18 20.15
CA LYS A 65 -14.39 -0.08 21.14
C LYS A 65 -14.50 -1.32 22.03
N GLU A 66 -14.30 -2.50 21.44
CA GLU A 66 -14.45 -3.79 22.14
C GLU A 66 -13.22 -4.14 23.00
N SER A 67 -12.01 -3.88 22.49
CA SER A 67 -10.76 -4.38 23.08
C SER A 67 -9.89 -3.30 23.73
N GLY A 68 -10.16 -2.03 23.46
CA GLY A 68 -9.29 -0.91 23.84
C GLY A 68 -7.98 -0.83 23.06
N ARG A 69 -7.75 -1.72 22.06
CA ARG A 69 -6.51 -1.77 21.27
C ARG A 69 -6.73 -1.15 19.91
N TYR A 70 -5.93 -0.14 19.60
CA TYR A 70 -5.92 0.49 18.28
C TYR A 70 -4.94 -0.23 17.34
N ILE A 71 -5.41 -0.69 16.19
CA ILE A 71 -4.61 -1.39 15.18
C ILE A 71 -4.53 -0.50 13.92
N PRO A 72 -3.37 0.10 13.61
CA PRO A 72 -3.26 1.00 12.46
C PRO A 72 -3.51 0.29 11.12
N ILE A 73 -4.16 1.02 10.21
CA ILE A 73 -4.46 0.61 8.84
C ILE A 73 -3.47 1.27 7.88
N ILE A 74 -2.79 0.47 7.09
CA ILE A 74 -1.85 0.92 6.06
C ILE A 74 -2.46 0.65 4.69
N GLY A 75 -2.84 1.71 3.97
CA GLY A 75 -3.34 1.60 2.60
C GLY A 75 -2.20 1.24 1.64
N ASP A 76 -2.22 0.03 1.08
CA ASP A 76 -1.14 -0.51 0.27
C ASP A 76 -1.47 -0.57 -1.22
N GLY A 77 -0.72 0.21 -1.99
CA GLY A 77 -0.75 0.22 -3.45
C GLY A 77 -1.75 1.21 -4.07
N GLY A 78 -1.53 1.50 -5.35
CA GLY A 78 -2.37 2.42 -6.12
C GLY A 78 -2.08 3.91 -5.85
N ILE A 79 -1.06 4.23 -5.07
CA ILE A 79 -0.66 5.60 -4.75
C ILE A 79 0.25 6.14 -5.85
N VAL A 80 -0.19 7.17 -6.55
CA VAL A 80 0.55 7.83 -7.64
C VAL A 80 0.83 9.28 -7.30
N THR A 81 -0.09 9.96 -6.63
CA THR A 81 -0.06 11.38 -6.31
C THR A 81 -0.28 11.64 -4.83
N GLY A 82 0.04 12.86 -4.37
CA GLY A 82 -0.30 13.30 -3.02
C GLY A 82 -1.80 13.28 -2.73
N GLY A 83 -2.63 13.55 -3.76
CA GLY A 83 -4.08 13.44 -3.65
C GLY A 83 -4.57 12.02 -3.36
N ASP A 84 -3.85 10.99 -3.83
CA ASP A 84 -4.17 9.60 -3.51
C ASP A 84 -3.87 9.29 -2.05
N ILE A 85 -2.77 9.84 -1.51
CA ILE A 85 -2.45 9.75 -0.08
C ILE A 85 -3.57 10.37 0.75
N CYS A 86 -3.97 11.61 0.42
CA CYS A 86 -5.05 12.31 1.13
C CYS A 86 -6.36 11.53 1.10
N LYS A 87 -6.71 10.93 -0.05
CA LYS A 87 -7.92 10.07 -0.17
C LYS A 87 -7.83 8.84 0.73
N CYS A 88 -6.68 8.16 0.77
CA CYS A 88 -6.51 7.01 1.66
C CYS A 88 -6.69 7.39 3.13
N LEU A 89 -6.07 8.50 3.56
CA LEU A 89 -6.21 8.99 4.94
C LEU A 89 -7.66 9.40 5.24
N ALA A 90 -8.33 10.09 4.32
CA ALA A 90 -9.74 10.45 4.46
C ALA A 90 -10.68 9.24 4.54
N CYS A 91 -10.32 8.11 3.93
CA CYS A 91 -11.06 6.85 4.04
C CYS A 91 -10.75 6.06 5.32
N GLY A 92 -9.86 6.55 6.17
CA GLY A 92 -9.56 5.97 7.48
C GLY A 92 -8.23 5.21 7.57
N ALA A 93 -7.35 5.28 6.59
CA ALA A 93 -5.99 4.78 6.73
C ALA A 93 -5.16 5.70 7.65
N ASP A 94 -4.24 5.10 8.41
CA ASP A 94 -3.29 5.81 9.26
C ASP A 94 -1.98 6.10 8.54
N ALA A 95 -1.68 5.26 7.54
CA ALA A 95 -0.49 5.39 6.71
C ALA A 95 -0.74 4.81 5.31
N VAL A 96 0.20 5.03 4.39
CA VAL A 96 0.17 4.45 3.04
C VAL A 96 1.49 3.77 2.70
N MET A 97 1.41 2.70 1.89
CA MET A 97 2.57 2.06 1.27
C MET A 97 2.75 2.62 -0.13
N ILE A 98 3.93 3.17 -0.40
CA ILE A 98 4.27 3.83 -1.67
C ILE A 98 5.37 3.04 -2.37
N GLY A 99 5.15 2.66 -3.62
CA GLY A 99 6.12 1.95 -4.44
C GLY A 99 6.56 2.75 -5.66
N SER A 100 5.72 2.81 -6.68
CA SER A 100 6.07 3.39 -7.99
C SER A 100 6.60 4.84 -7.95
N PRO A 101 6.06 5.77 -7.14
CA PRO A 101 6.62 7.10 -7.03
C PRO A 101 8.08 7.10 -6.56
N ILE A 102 8.42 6.24 -5.60
CA ILE A 102 9.81 6.10 -5.12
C ILE A 102 10.67 5.38 -6.15
N ALA A 103 10.14 4.36 -6.84
CA ALA A 103 10.85 3.64 -7.90
C ALA A 103 11.26 4.54 -9.08
N LYS A 104 10.54 5.65 -9.31
CA LYS A 104 10.88 6.70 -10.28
C LYS A 104 12.08 7.56 -9.89
N SER A 105 12.55 7.46 -8.66
CA SER A 105 13.72 8.22 -8.22
C SER A 105 14.99 7.78 -8.94
N SER A 106 15.82 8.73 -9.33
CA SER A 106 17.19 8.46 -9.83
C SER A 106 18.06 7.74 -8.79
N ASN A 107 17.72 7.83 -7.51
CA ASN A 107 18.40 7.13 -6.42
C ASN A 107 17.93 5.68 -6.27
N ALA A 108 16.78 5.29 -6.87
CA ALA A 108 16.26 3.94 -6.77
C ALA A 108 17.18 2.94 -7.50
N PRO A 109 17.44 1.77 -6.91
CA PRO A 109 18.32 0.76 -7.52
C PRO A 109 17.76 0.19 -8.82
N GLY A 110 16.44 0.26 -9.02
CA GLY A 110 15.74 -0.23 -10.21
C GLY A 110 15.99 0.56 -11.49
N LYS A 111 16.65 1.74 -11.40
CA LYS A 111 17.02 2.56 -12.58
C LYS A 111 15.85 2.77 -13.55
N GLY A 112 14.69 3.17 -13.03
CA GLY A 112 13.48 3.40 -13.82
C GLY A 112 12.58 2.16 -14.01
N PHE A 113 12.92 1.05 -13.38
CA PHE A 113 12.08 -0.14 -13.36
C PHE A 113 11.51 -0.41 -11.97
N HIS A 114 10.31 -0.98 -11.95
CA HIS A 114 9.60 -1.42 -10.76
C HIS A 114 9.10 -2.86 -10.99
N TRP A 115 9.03 -3.65 -9.93
CA TRP A 115 8.55 -5.04 -9.98
C TRP A 115 7.77 -5.42 -8.73
N GLY A 116 6.90 -6.43 -8.86
CA GLY A 116 6.11 -6.91 -7.73
C GLY A 116 6.96 -7.68 -6.71
N MET A 117 6.43 -7.79 -5.48
CA MET A 117 7.09 -8.50 -4.38
C MET A 117 7.43 -9.96 -4.69
N ALA A 118 6.64 -10.63 -5.55
CA ALA A 118 6.90 -12.00 -6.00
C ALA A 118 8.12 -12.13 -6.92
N THR A 119 8.73 -11.00 -7.34
CA THR A 119 9.92 -10.98 -8.18
C THR A 119 11.15 -10.72 -7.32
N PRO A 120 11.97 -11.72 -6.98
CA PRO A 120 13.03 -11.58 -5.98
C PRO A 120 14.25 -10.80 -6.47
N SER A 121 14.38 -10.56 -7.79
CA SER A 121 15.53 -9.87 -8.37
C SER A 121 15.16 -9.09 -9.63
N PRO A 122 15.69 -7.87 -9.81
CA PRO A 122 15.45 -7.05 -10.99
C PRO A 122 16.08 -7.62 -12.27
N ILE A 123 17.06 -8.50 -12.14
CA ILE A 123 17.73 -9.12 -13.29
C ILE A 123 17.05 -10.41 -13.77
N LEU A 124 16.11 -10.94 -12.99
CA LEU A 124 15.33 -12.11 -13.42
C LEU A 124 14.17 -11.65 -14.30
N PRO A 125 13.97 -12.26 -15.49
CA PRO A 125 12.85 -11.93 -16.36
C PRO A 125 11.56 -12.45 -15.73
N ARG A 126 10.81 -11.56 -15.09
CA ARG A 126 9.51 -11.83 -14.48
C ARG A 126 8.46 -10.90 -15.06
N GLY A 127 7.25 -11.41 -15.28
CA GLY A 127 6.17 -10.68 -15.93
C GLY A 127 5.62 -9.47 -15.14
N THR A 128 6.04 -9.29 -13.89
CA THR A 128 5.64 -8.16 -13.06
C THR A 128 6.58 -6.95 -13.12
N ARG A 129 7.67 -7.04 -13.90
CA ARG A 129 8.59 -5.92 -14.08
C ARG A 129 8.00 -4.93 -15.09
N ILE A 130 7.86 -3.69 -14.66
CA ILE A 130 7.35 -2.59 -15.48
C ILE A 130 8.36 -1.45 -15.55
N GLU A 131 8.37 -0.73 -16.66
CA GLU A 131 9.11 0.52 -16.79
C GLU A 131 8.27 1.65 -16.23
N VAL A 132 8.81 2.41 -15.28
CA VAL A 132 8.17 3.58 -14.67
C VAL A 132 8.89 4.87 -15.02
N GLY A 133 10.06 4.77 -15.64
CA GLY A 133 10.94 5.89 -15.97
C GLY A 133 11.62 6.50 -14.73
N SER A 134 12.34 7.58 -14.95
CA SER A 134 12.99 8.35 -13.88
C SER A 134 12.54 9.81 -13.94
N THR A 135 12.12 10.37 -12.80
CA THR A 135 11.59 11.74 -12.73
C THR A 135 12.43 12.70 -11.87
N GLY A 136 13.58 12.25 -11.37
CA GLY A 136 14.50 13.07 -10.60
C GLY A 136 14.94 12.44 -9.29
N SER A 137 15.55 13.23 -8.41
CA SER A 137 16.02 12.75 -7.11
C SER A 137 14.84 12.42 -6.18
N LEU A 138 15.10 11.56 -5.19
CA LEU A 138 14.11 11.23 -4.16
C LEU A 138 13.64 12.50 -3.42
N GLU A 139 14.56 13.41 -3.13
CA GLU A 139 14.24 14.68 -2.48
C GLU A 139 13.22 15.50 -3.29
N ARG A 140 13.39 15.60 -4.61
CA ARG A 140 12.46 16.28 -5.50
C ARG A 140 11.10 15.59 -5.54
N ILE A 141 11.07 14.26 -5.53
CA ILE A 141 9.81 13.49 -5.54
C ILE A 141 9.03 13.73 -4.25
N ILE A 142 9.72 13.74 -3.10
CA ILE A 142 9.09 13.95 -1.78
C ILE A 142 8.59 15.39 -1.62
N LYS A 143 9.39 16.38 -2.02
CA LYS A 143 9.00 17.80 -1.92
C LYS A 143 7.90 18.20 -2.90
N GLY A 144 7.66 17.39 -3.93
CA GLY A 144 6.73 17.70 -5.01
C GLY A 144 7.28 18.77 -5.98
N PRO A 145 6.50 19.16 -6.98
CA PRO A 145 6.82 20.32 -7.79
C PRO A 145 6.88 21.54 -6.86
N ALA A 146 7.96 22.33 -6.97
CA ALA A 146 7.99 23.64 -6.32
C ALA A 146 6.70 24.36 -6.71
N LEU A 147 5.94 24.82 -5.73
CA LEU A 147 4.90 25.80 -5.97
C LEU A 147 5.63 26.91 -6.71
N LEU A 148 5.17 27.21 -7.91
CA LEU A 148 5.74 28.28 -8.72
C LEU A 148 5.70 29.54 -7.87
N ASP A 149 6.90 30.07 -7.57
CA ASP A 149 7.08 31.36 -6.94
C ASP A 149 6.45 32.47 -7.82
#